data_99075660be6b7a621a919ff7c4d0092d
#
_entry.id   99075660be6b7a621a919ff7c4d0092d
#
_cell.length_a   1.000
_cell.length_b   1.000
_cell.length_c   1.000
_cell.angle_alpha   90.00
_cell.angle_beta   90.00
_cell.angle_gamma   90.00
#
_symmetry.space_group_name_H-M   'P 1'
#
loop_
_entity.id
_entity.type
_entity.pdbx_description
1 polymer ?
#
loop_
_entity_poly.entity_id
_entity_poly.type
_entity_poly.pdbx_seq_one_letter_code
_entity_poly.pdbx_strand_id
1 'polypeptide(L)'
;MDQFELPGEISALVAARNGLRHRYRSSGLKFTLDGNLVGDLGEAMAAEIFGLRLSAARGLKGIDGYALDGRSVQVKATGTGRGAAFTPVETHADHLLFFCFDLEALKARLLFNGPERIIRRFLPDVWVGQHKVSRSNILAADKLVSAEQRLAPAI
;
A
#
# COMPACT_ATOMS: atom_id res chain seq x y z
N MET A 1 -5.44 0.58 -14.66
CA MET A 1 -4.89 0.09 -13.37
C MET A 1 -3.49 -0.39 -13.65
N ASP A 2 -2.52 0.32 -13.09
CA ASP A 2 -1.11 0.07 -13.39
C ASP A 2 -0.65 -1.18 -12.64
N GLN A 3 0.16 -2.00 -13.33
CA GLN A 3 0.73 -3.22 -12.80
C GLN A 3 2.24 -3.16 -12.91
N PHE A 4 2.92 -3.59 -11.86
CA PHE A 4 4.36 -3.61 -11.74
C PHE A 4 4.84 -4.99 -11.32
N GLU A 5 6.10 -5.31 -11.61
CA GLU A 5 6.77 -6.51 -11.09
C GLU A 5 7.22 -6.24 -9.65
N LEU A 6 7.13 -7.26 -8.80
CA LEU A 6 7.75 -7.23 -7.48
C LEU A 6 9.27 -7.52 -7.59
N PRO A 7 10.06 -7.03 -6.62
CA PRO A 7 11.48 -7.39 -6.54
C PRO A 7 11.70 -8.90 -6.53
N GLY A 8 12.76 -9.35 -7.21
CA GLY A 8 13.06 -10.78 -7.35
C GLY A 8 13.28 -11.50 -6.02
N GLU A 9 13.72 -10.80 -4.99
CA GLU A 9 13.90 -11.30 -3.63
C GLU A 9 12.60 -11.84 -3.02
N ILE A 10 11.44 -11.34 -3.45
CA ILE A 10 10.14 -11.85 -3.01
C ILE A 10 9.95 -13.31 -3.39
N SER A 11 10.47 -13.75 -4.55
CA SER A 11 10.42 -15.16 -4.95
C SER A 11 11.12 -16.06 -3.93
N ALA A 12 12.32 -15.67 -3.47
CA ALA A 12 13.05 -16.43 -2.45
C ALA A 12 12.31 -16.45 -1.11
N LEU A 13 11.72 -15.32 -0.72
CA LEU A 13 10.94 -15.19 0.51
C LEU A 13 9.69 -16.09 0.49
N VAL A 14 8.97 -16.12 -0.62
CA VAL A 14 7.79 -16.98 -0.83
C VAL A 14 8.20 -18.46 -0.78
N ALA A 15 9.32 -18.82 -1.46
CA ALA A 15 9.83 -20.20 -1.43
C ALA A 15 10.21 -20.65 -0.01
N ALA A 16 10.87 -19.79 0.77
CA ALA A 16 11.23 -20.08 2.16
C ALA A 16 9.97 -20.26 3.04
N ARG A 17 8.97 -19.40 2.91
CA ARG A 17 7.68 -19.55 3.59
C ARG A 17 6.99 -20.86 3.22
N ASN A 18 6.96 -21.21 1.94
CA ASN A 18 6.35 -22.46 1.48
C ASN A 18 7.10 -23.69 2.04
N GLY A 19 8.41 -23.60 2.19
CA GLY A 19 9.23 -24.59 2.89
C GLY A 19 8.80 -24.77 4.35
N LEU A 20 8.54 -23.68 5.07
CA LEU A 20 8.02 -23.72 6.44
C LEU A 20 6.62 -24.36 6.50
N ARG A 21 5.73 -24.03 5.59
CA ARG A 21 4.40 -24.65 5.48
C ARG A 21 4.50 -26.15 5.26
N HIS A 22 5.38 -26.58 4.40
CA HIS A 22 5.62 -28.01 4.15
C HIS A 22 6.20 -28.72 5.38
N ARG A 23 7.23 -28.13 6.01
CA ARG A 23 7.86 -28.68 7.21
C ARG A 23 6.86 -28.88 8.36
N TYR A 24 5.99 -27.89 8.56
CA TYR A 24 5.01 -27.85 9.66
C TYR A 24 3.58 -28.11 9.18
N ARG A 25 3.39 -28.87 8.10
CA ARG A 25 2.09 -29.08 7.47
C ARG A 25 1.02 -29.66 8.38
N SER A 26 1.41 -30.44 9.40
CA SER A 26 0.47 -30.99 10.38
C SER A 26 -0.05 -29.98 11.40
N SER A 27 0.59 -28.82 11.52
CA SER A 27 0.18 -27.76 12.46
C SER A 27 -1.01 -26.92 11.96
N GLY A 28 -1.29 -26.89 10.66
CA GLY A 28 -2.27 -26.00 10.03
C GLY A 28 -1.86 -24.52 10.02
N LEU A 29 -0.64 -24.18 10.45
CA LEU A 29 -0.13 -22.81 10.45
C LEU A 29 0.15 -22.32 9.01
N LYS A 30 -0.18 -21.07 8.73
CA LYS A 30 -0.12 -20.51 7.37
C LYS A 30 1.16 -19.76 7.06
N PHE A 31 1.88 -19.29 8.07
CA PHE A 31 3.11 -18.50 7.89
C PHE A 31 2.91 -17.34 6.88
N THR A 32 1.86 -16.53 7.12
CA THR A 32 1.50 -15.44 6.21
C THR A 32 2.55 -14.34 6.18
N LEU A 33 2.84 -13.84 4.97
CA LEU A 33 3.69 -12.66 4.77
C LEU A 33 2.78 -11.42 4.79
N ASP A 34 2.75 -10.73 5.92
CA ASP A 34 1.86 -9.60 6.16
C ASP A 34 2.49 -8.55 7.09
N GLY A 35 1.70 -7.59 7.56
CA GLY A 35 2.12 -6.57 8.51
C GLY A 35 3.21 -5.65 7.97
N ASN A 36 4.28 -5.48 8.74
CA ASN A 36 5.36 -4.55 8.42
C ASN A 36 6.06 -4.87 7.10
N LEU A 37 6.25 -6.15 6.76
CA LEU A 37 6.85 -6.54 5.49
C LEU A 37 6.07 -5.98 4.30
N VAL A 38 4.75 -6.10 4.30
CA VAL A 38 3.89 -5.61 3.22
C VAL A 38 3.88 -4.08 3.19
N GLY A 39 3.87 -3.43 4.35
CA GLY A 39 3.96 -1.98 4.47
C GLY A 39 5.29 -1.44 3.90
N ASP A 40 6.41 -1.98 4.38
CA ASP A 40 7.75 -1.60 3.93
C ASP A 40 7.94 -1.82 2.42
N LEU A 41 7.44 -2.94 1.90
CA LEU A 41 7.46 -3.21 0.46
C LEU A 41 6.65 -2.16 -0.33
N GLY A 42 5.51 -1.72 0.20
CA GLY A 42 4.70 -0.65 -0.40
C GLY A 42 5.47 0.67 -0.48
N GLU A 43 6.11 1.07 0.61
CA GLU A 43 6.92 2.29 0.66
C GLU A 43 8.14 2.21 -0.27
N ALA A 44 8.85 1.07 -0.27
CA ALA A 44 10.01 0.85 -1.14
C ALA A 44 9.62 0.92 -2.62
N MET A 45 8.54 0.26 -3.01
CA MET A 45 8.03 0.30 -4.38
C MET A 45 7.53 1.70 -4.78
N ALA A 46 6.90 2.42 -3.86
CA ALA A 46 6.49 3.80 -4.12
C ALA A 46 7.70 4.71 -4.35
N ALA A 47 8.78 4.52 -3.58
CA ALA A 47 10.03 5.24 -3.79
C ALA A 47 10.67 4.92 -5.15
N GLU A 48 10.72 3.65 -5.52
CA GLU A 48 11.31 3.20 -6.78
C GLU A 48 10.49 3.67 -8.00
N ILE A 49 9.16 3.47 -7.97
CA ILE A 49 8.30 3.75 -9.13
C ILE A 49 8.04 5.24 -9.30
N PHE A 50 7.77 5.96 -8.21
CA PHE A 50 7.33 7.36 -8.25
C PHE A 50 8.40 8.35 -7.79
N GLY A 51 9.60 7.88 -7.45
CA GLY A 51 10.68 8.74 -6.98
C GLY A 51 10.38 9.38 -5.62
N LEU A 52 9.62 8.72 -4.74
CA LEU A 52 9.33 9.28 -3.44
C LEU A 52 10.59 9.36 -2.59
N ARG A 53 10.79 10.51 -1.97
CA ARG A 53 11.73 10.64 -0.87
C ARG A 53 11.03 10.22 0.42
N LEU A 54 11.33 9.01 0.89
CA LEU A 54 10.75 8.49 2.12
C LEU A 54 11.15 9.36 3.32
N SER A 55 10.23 9.57 4.23
CA SER A 55 10.52 10.22 5.51
C SER A 55 11.45 9.33 6.32
N ALA A 56 12.46 9.92 6.94
CA ALA A 56 13.31 9.21 7.89
C ALA A 56 12.46 8.60 9.00
N ALA A 57 12.89 7.44 9.51
CA ALA A 57 12.16 6.62 10.45
C ALA A 57 11.30 7.41 11.43
N ARG A 58 9.97 7.22 11.38
CA ARG A 58 8.96 7.84 12.23
C ARG A 58 8.69 9.32 11.95
N GLY A 59 8.55 9.68 10.66
CA GLY A 59 7.98 10.95 10.25
C GLY A 59 6.59 11.21 10.84
N LEU A 60 5.94 12.26 10.38
CA LEU A 60 4.56 12.59 10.80
C LEU A 60 3.64 11.39 10.51
N LYS A 61 2.83 11.00 11.49
CA LYS A 61 1.82 9.95 11.28
C LYS A 61 0.94 10.32 10.08
N GLY A 62 0.76 9.38 9.17
CA GLY A 62 -0.04 9.57 7.96
C GLY A 62 0.73 10.16 6.77
N ILE A 63 2.04 10.40 6.89
CA ILE A 63 2.91 10.81 5.80
C ILE A 63 4.14 9.90 5.77
N ASP A 64 4.30 9.15 4.68
CA ASP A 64 5.40 8.20 4.51
C ASP A 64 6.54 8.79 3.67
N GLY A 65 6.25 9.82 2.88
CA GLY A 65 7.26 10.49 2.07
C GLY A 65 6.72 11.67 1.29
N TYR A 66 7.55 12.18 0.39
CA TYR A 66 7.25 13.32 -0.47
C TYR A 66 7.55 12.99 -1.92
N ALA A 67 6.62 13.34 -2.81
CA ALA A 67 6.80 13.21 -4.24
C ALA A 67 7.76 14.29 -4.79
N LEU A 68 8.21 14.11 -6.04
CA LEU A 68 9.11 15.05 -6.70
C LEU A 68 8.53 16.48 -6.83
N ASP A 69 7.21 16.59 -6.93
CA ASP A 69 6.49 17.87 -6.98
C ASP A 69 6.19 18.49 -5.61
N GLY A 70 6.67 17.84 -4.52
CA GLY A 70 6.53 18.34 -3.15
C GLY A 70 5.28 17.87 -2.42
N ARG A 71 4.35 17.17 -3.08
CA ARG A 71 3.17 16.59 -2.39
C ARG A 71 3.60 15.61 -1.31
N SER A 72 3.01 15.72 -0.13
CA SER A 72 3.12 14.69 0.90
C SER A 72 2.31 13.45 0.50
N VAL A 73 2.88 12.27 0.73
CA VAL A 73 2.29 11.00 0.28
C VAL A 73 2.17 10.02 1.43
N GLN A 74 0.99 9.43 1.57
CA GLN A 74 0.77 8.23 2.36
C GLN A 74 0.79 7.02 1.43
N VAL A 75 1.45 5.96 1.86
CA VAL A 75 1.49 4.68 1.14
C VAL A 75 0.74 3.63 1.96
N LYS A 76 -0.16 2.94 1.32
CA LYS A 76 -0.86 1.78 1.88
C LYS A 76 -0.61 0.57 0.99
N ALA A 77 -0.52 -0.61 1.60
CA ALA A 77 -0.36 -1.85 0.87
C ALA A 77 -1.14 -2.99 1.50
N THR A 78 -1.56 -3.94 0.68
CA THR A 78 -2.20 -5.18 1.12
C THR A 78 -1.66 -6.37 0.33
N GLY A 79 -1.42 -7.47 1.02
CA GLY A 79 -1.09 -8.77 0.40
C GLY A 79 -2.28 -9.73 0.33
N THR A 80 -3.46 -9.30 0.80
CA THR A 80 -4.67 -10.15 0.88
C THR A 80 -5.76 -9.79 -0.13
N GLY A 81 -5.54 -8.75 -0.93
CA GLY A 81 -6.56 -8.23 -1.85
C GLY A 81 -7.73 -7.51 -1.17
N ARG A 82 -7.66 -7.29 0.13
CA ARG A 82 -8.67 -6.55 0.91
C ARG A 82 -8.47 -5.04 0.78
N GLY A 83 -9.32 -4.27 1.45
CA GLY A 83 -9.20 -2.81 1.50
C GLY A 83 -8.07 -2.32 2.40
N ALA A 84 -7.98 -1.02 2.56
CA ALA A 84 -7.00 -0.34 3.41
C ALA A 84 -7.57 -0.01 4.78
N ALA A 85 -6.75 -0.14 5.83
CA ALA A 85 -7.09 0.30 7.18
C ALA A 85 -6.51 1.69 7.44
N PHE A 86 -7.31 2.54 8.08
CA PHE A 86 -6.96 3.89 8.47
C PHE A 86 -7.14 4.07 9.98
N THR A 87 -6.17 4.68 10.63
CA THR A 87 -6.29 5.17 12.00
C THR A 87 -6.57 6.66 11.98
N PRO A 88 -7.26 7.23 13.00
CA PRO A 88 -7.39 8.67 13.12
C PRO A 88 -6.01 9.32 13.25
N VAL A 89 -5.75 10.33 12.42
CA VAL A 89 -4.52 11.12 12.43
C VAL A 89 -4.87 12.59 12.27
N GLU A 90 -4.10 13.46 12.91
CA GLU A 90 -4.29 14.91 12.79
C GLU A 90 -3.73 15.45 11.48
N THR A 91 -2.63 14.85 11.00
CA THR A 91 -1.97 15.26 9.77
C THR A 91 -2.38 14.33 8.62
N HIS A 92 -2.88 14.92 7.53
CA HIS A 92 -3.31 14.20 6.34
C HIS A 92 -2.32 14.45 5.21
N ALA A 93 -2.03 13.41 4.43
CA ALA A 93 -1.22 13.55 3.24
C ALA A 93 -2.01 14.23 2.11
N ASP A 94 -1.29 14.91 1.21
CA ASP A 94 -1.89 15.46 -0.01
C ASP A 94 -2.33 14.34 -0.94
N HIS A 95 -1.59 13.24 -0.94
CA HIS A 95 -1.73 12.14 -1.88
C HIS A 95 -1.69 10.78 -1.19
N LEU A 96 -2.39 9.80 -1.76
CA LEU A 96 -2.38 8.41 -1.33
C LEU A 96 -2.03 7.50 -2.50
N LEU A 97 -1.12 6.57 -2.25
CA LEU A 97 -0.87 5.41 -3.10
C LEU A 97 -1.33 4.15 -2.38
N PHE A 98 -2.12 3.32 -3.04
CA PHE A 98 -2.55 2.04 -2.46
C PHE A 98 -2.21 0.87 -3.37
N PHE A 99 -1.29 0.04 -2.91
CA PHE A 99 -0.84 -1.16 -3.60
C PHE A 99 -1.58 -2.41 -3.13
N CYS A 100 -1.80 -3.33 -4.06
CA CYS A 100 -2.22 -4.68 -3.79
C CYS A 100 -1.18 -5.65 -4.36
N PHE A 101 -0.56 -6.43 -3.49
CA PHE A 101 0.48 -7.38 -3.87
C PHE A 101 -0.08 -8.78 -4.04
N ASP A 102 0.32 -9.43 -5.11
CA ASP A 102 0.23 -10.87 -5.31
C ASP A 102 1.66 -11.43 -5.23
N LEU A 103 2.02 -11.88 -4.04
CA LEU A 103 3.39 -12.34 -3.77
C LEU A 103 3.71 -13.66 -4.49
N GLU A 104 2.71 -14.50 -4.74
CA GLU A 104 2.87 -15.75 -5.48
C GLU A 104 3.11 -15.50 -6.98
N ALA A 105 2.38 -14.55 -7.55
CA ALA A 105 2.52 -14.15 -8.96
C ALA A 105 3.62 -13.11 -9.18
N LEU A 106 4.28 -12.62 -8.14
CA LEU A 106 5.29 -11.56 -8.18
C LEU A 106 4.77 -10.27 -8.83
N LYS A 107 3.53 -9.90 -8.54
CA LYS A 107 2.88 -8.74 -9.14
C LYS A 107 2.41 -7.73 -8.09
N ALA A 108 2.56 -6.46 -8.41
CA ALA A 108 1.96 -5.36 -7.69
C ALA A 108 0.92 -4.67 -8.58
N ARG A 109 -0.25 -4.36 -8.03
CA ARG A 109 -1.28 -3.55 -8.69
C ARG A 109 -1.49 -2.29 -7.89
N LEU A 110 -1.49 -1.16 -8.57
CA LEU A 110 -1.84 0.12 -7.98
C LEU A 110 -3.36 0.29 -8.04
N LEU A 111 -4.02 0.19 -6.89
CA LEU A 111 -5.49 0.27 -6.81
C LEU A 111 -5.98 1.70 -6.63
N PHE A 112 -5.13 2.59 -6.13
CA PHE A 112 -5.44 4.01 -5.99
C PHE A 112 -4.17 4.84 -6.12
N ASN A 113 -4.28 5.92 -6.91
CA ASN A 113 -3.24 6.92 -7.11
C ASN A 113 -3.91 8.29 -7.24
N GLY A 114 -4.06 9.00 -6.13
CA GLY A 114 -4.78 10.25 -6.16
C GLY A 114 -4.79 11.00 -4.82
N PRO A 115 -5.47 12.17 -4.78
CA PRO A 115 -5.59 12.94 -3.55
C PRO A 115 -6.22 12.14 -2.41
N GLU A 116 -5.57 12.11 -1.24
CA GLU A 116 -6.05 11.34 -0.08
C GLU A 116 -7.46 11.74 0.33
N ARG A 117 -7.82 13.02 0.16
CA ARG A 117 -9.16 13.54 0.48
C ARG A 117 -10.30 12.81 -0.23
N ILE A 118 -10.04 12.17 -1.38
CA ILE A 118 -11.05 11.40 -2.12
C ILE A 118 -11.37 10.11 -1.38
N ILE A 119 -10.36 9.40 -0.88
CA ILE A 119 -10.54 8.19 -0.05
C ILE A 119 -11.20 8.53 1.28
N ARG A 120 -10.88 9.68 1.87
CA ARG A 120 -11.43 10.10 3.17
C ARG A 120 -12.95 10.26 3.16
N ARG A 121 -13.57 10.43 2.00
CA ARG A 121 -15.05 10.46 1.87
C ARG A 121 -15.71 9.13 2.27
N PHE A 122 -14.96 8.03 2.28
CA PHE A 122 -15.40 6.70 2.68
C PHE A 122 -15.09 6.38 4.16
N LEU A 123 -14.53 7.33 4.89
CA LEU A 123 -14.28 7.24 6.32
C LEU A 123 -15.35 8.01 7.09
N PRO A 124 -15.76 7.56 8.30
CA PRO A 124 -16.60 8.37 9.17
C PRO A 124 -15.87 9.63 9.64
N ASP A 125 -16.61 10.65 10.08
CA ASP A 125 -16.01 11.89 10.58
C ASP A 125 -15.19 11.66 11.86
N VAL A 126 -15.66 10.75 12.71
CA VAL A 126 -15.01 10.36 13.97
C VAL A 126 -15.03 8.85 14.13
N TRP A 127 -13.88 8.25 14.44
CA TRP A 127 -13.78 6.84 14.80
C TRP A 127 -12.62 6.60 15.77
N VAL A 128 -12.62 5.44 16.42
CA VAL A 128 -11.58 4.97 17.33
C VAL A 128 -10.96 3.69 16.75
N GLY A 129 -9.64 3.53 16.88
CA GLY A 129 -8.91 2.39 16.36
C GLY A 129 -8.80 2.44 14.84
N GLN A 130 -8.93 1.28 14.18
CA GLN A 130 -8.84 1.17 12.73
C GLN A 130 -10.22 1.14 12.07
N HIS A 131 -10.39 1.89 10.99
CA HIS A 131 -11.54 1.81 10.09
C HIS A 131 -11.07 1.31 8.73
N LYS A 132 -11.75 0.31 8.17
CA LYS A 132 -11.40 -0.26 6.87
C LYS A 132 -12.24 0.35 5.76
N VAL A 133 -11.57 0.88 4.74
CA VAL A 133 -12.20 1.21 3.46
C VAL A 133 -12.11 -0.02 2.58
N SER A 134 -13.25 -0.50 2.10
CA SER A 134 -13.32 -1.71 1.27
C SER A 134 -12.59 -1.53 -0.06
N ARG A 135 -12.12 -2.63 -0.64
CA ARG A 135 -11.51 -2.60 -1.99
C ARG A 135 -12.45 -1.99 -3.04
N SER A 136 -13.75 -2.30 -2.98
CA SER A 136 -14.74 -1.74 -3.91
C SER A 136 -14.84 -0.22 -3.80
N ASN A 137 -14.83 0.32 -2.58
CA ASN A 137 -14.82 1.76 -2.34
C ASN A 137 -13.53 2.41 -2.82
N ILE A 138 -12.37 1.76 -2.64
CA ILE A 138 -11.08 2.25 -3.14
C ILE A 138 -11.10 2.35 -4.67
N LEU A 139 -11.58 1.32 -5.35
CA LEU A 139 -11.71 1.31 -6.80
C LEU A 139 -12.74 2.34 -7.31
N ALA A 140 -13.83 2.56 -6.56
CA ALA A 140 -14.78 3.61 -6.87
C ALA A 140 -14.15 5.00 -6.71
N ALA A 141 -13.36 5.21 -5.65
CA ALA A 141 -12.62 6.43 -5.42
C ALA A 141 -11.58 6.70 -6.52
N ASP A 142 -10.87 5.67 -6.99
CA ASP A 142 -9.86 5.82 -8.05
C ASP A 142 -10.47 6.33 -9.37
N LYS A 143 -11.72 5.96 -9.66
CA LYS A 143 -12.44 6.47 -10.84
C LYS A 143 -12.77 7.96 -10.78
N LEU A 144 -12.73 8.56 -9.58
CA LEU A 144 -12.98 10.00 -9.39
C LEU A 144 -11.70 10.83 -9.54
N VAL A 145 -10.54 10.18 -9.69
CA VAL A 145 -9.24 10.85 -9.82
C VAL A 145 -8.99 11.19 -11.28
N SER A 146 -8.79 12.47 -11.58
CA SER A 146 -8.41 12.89 -12.93
C SER A 146 -6.94 12.55 -13.23
N ALA A 147 -6.58 12.55 -14.52
CA ALA A 147 -5.21 12.22 -14.94
C ALA A 147 -4.17 13.17 -14.32
N GLU A 148 -4.49 14.46 -14.25
CA GLU A 148 -3.61 15.52 -13.72
C GLU A 148 -3.39 15.40 -12.21
N GLN A 149 -4.30 14.75 -11.51
CA GLN A 149 -4.20 14.52 -10.06
C GLN A 149 -3.30 13.35 -9.72
N ARG A 150 -3.05 12.44 -10.67
CA ARG A 150 -2.22 11.25 -10.43
C ARG A 150 -0.74 11.62 -10.33
N LEU A 151 0.00 10.87 -9.54
CA LEU A 151 1.46 10.87 -9.63
C LEU A 151 1.86 10.07 -10.88
N ALA A 152 2.70 10.67 -11.71
CA ALA A 152 3.32 9.97 -12.82
C ALA A 152 4.48 9.10 -12.32
N PRO A 153 4.68 7.89 -12.86
CA PRO A 153 5.90 7.13 -12.61
C PRO A 153 7.13 7.94 -12.98
N ALA A 154 8.19 7.81 -12.17
CA ALA A 154 9.47 8.48 -12.40
C ALA A 154 10.40 7.69 -13.35
N ILE A 155 10.02 6.45 -13.68
CA ILE A 155 10.73 5.50 -14.56
C ILE A 155 9.89 5.15 -15.78
#